data_dc172c5880c625365166b3b397f8c6de
#
_entry.id   dc172c5880c625365166b3b397f8c6de
#
_cell.length_a   1.000
_cell.length_b   1.000
_cell.length_c   1.000
_cell.angle_alpha   90.00
_cell.angle_beta   90.00
_cell.angle_gamma   90.00
#
_symmetry.space_group_name_H-M   'P 1'
#
loop_
_entity.id
_entity.type
_entity.pdbx_description
1 polymer ?
#
loop_
_entity_poly.entity_id
_entity_poly.type
_entity_poly.pdbx_seq_one_letter_code
_entity_poly.pdbx_strand_id
1 'polypeptide(L)'
;MAQIEITPPAQVYLAGLLAKQNCEGIAIRLFVADPGTPKAETCIAYCRPGEEQPDDQILALDGLLAHVEKRSLPFLEDAKVDYAEDRMGGQLTIRAPNSRMPRIGDDSPLEDKINYVLYNEVNPGLAAHGGQVSLEEIVDNVAVLQFGGGCQGCGMVDVTLKEGVEKTLMSRIPELAGVRDVTDHSDTSHAFYK
;
A
#
# COMPACT_ATOMS: atom_id res chain seq x y z
N MET A 1 10.22 14.61 -1.60
CA MET A 1 10.45 13.68 -2.72
C MET A 1 10.71 12.31 -2.12
N ALA A 2 9.98 11.29 -2.56
CA ALA A 2 10.24 9.93 -2.10
C ALA A 2 11.69 9.55 -2.41
N GLN A 3 12.40 9.03 -1.42
CA GLN A 3 13.79 8.61 -1.58
C GLN A 3 13.78 7.17 -2.10
N ILE A 4 13.94 7.01 -3.41
CA ILE A 4 13.98 5.70 -4.07
C ILE A 4 15.41 5.48 -4.54
N GLU A 5 16.04 4.40 -4.08
CA GLU A 5 17.39 4.02 -4.47
C GLU A 5 17.32 2.91 -5.54
N ILE A 6 17.91 3.15 -6.70
CA ILE A 6 18.17 2.10 -7.70
C ILE A 6 19.69 1.95 -7.77
N THR A 7 20.21 0.83 -7.27
CA THR A 7 21.65 0.62 -7.16
C THR A 7 22.35 0.59 -8.53
N PRO A 8 23.64 0.97 -8.62
CA PRO A 8 24.37 0.93 -9.90
C PRO A 8 24.29 -0.44 -10.61
N PRO A 9 24.41 -1.59 -9.93
CA PRO A 9 24.22 -2.88 -10.59
C PRO A 9 22.82 -3.07 -11.18
N ALA A 10 21.78 -2.60 -10.46
CA ALA A 10 20.40 -2.65 -10.95
C ALA A 10 20.19 -1.72 -12.16
N GLN A 11 20.80 -0.52 -12.16
CA GLN A 11 20.74 0.41 -13.30
C GLN A 11 21.35 -0.22 -14.55
N VAL A 12 22.54 -0.81 -14.44
CA VAL A 12 23.21 -1.49 -15.56
C VAL A 12 22.35 -2.65 -16.10
N TYR A 13 21.81 -3.45 -15.21
CA TYR A 13 20.94 -4.57 -15.60
C TYR A 13 19.68 -4.09 -16.31
N LEU A 14 18.99 -3.11 -15.76
CA LEU A 14 17.76 -2.54 -16.34
C LEU A 14 18.04 -1.86 -17.68
N ALA A 15 19.13 -1.09 -17.80
CA ALA A 15 19.54 -0.50 -19.07
C ALA A 15 19.79 -1.58 -20.13
N GLY A 16 20.44 -2.68 -19.76
CA GLY A 16 20.64 -3.84 -20.64
C GLY A 16 19.34 -4.51 -21.08
N LEU A 17 18.31 -4.55 -20.21
CA LEU A 17 16.99 -5.04 -20.58
C LEU A 17 16.28 -4.10 -21.56
N LEU A 18 16.37 -2.78 -21.34
CA LEU A 18 15.77 -1.77 -22.23
C LEU A 18 16.41 -1.81 -23.63
N ALA A 19 17.73 -1.95 -23.70
CA ALA A 19 18.45 -2.04 -24.96
C ALA A 19 17.99 -3.23 -25.84
N LYS A 20 17.55 -4.33 -25.24
CA LYS A 20 17.02 -5.50 -25.95
C LYS A 20 15.63 -5.29 -26.54
N GLN A 21 14.91 -4.26 -26.13
CA GLN A 21 13.55 -4.00 -26.60
C GLN A 21 13.49 -3.36 -28.00
N ASN A 22 14.62 -2.92 -28.54
CA ASN A 22 14.70 -2.23 -29.85
C ASN A 22 13.67 -1.09 -30.01
N CYS A 23 13.40 -0.36 -28.93
CA CYS A 23 12.49 0.77 -28.88
C CYS A 23 13.23 2.00 -28.37
N GLU A 24 13.41 2.99 -29.24
CA GLU A 24 14.06 4.24 -28.87
C GLU A 24 13.21 5.01 -27.87
N GLY A 25 13.83 5.54 -26.82
CA GLY A 25 13.14 6.30 -25.77
C GLY A 25 12.35 5.45 -24.76
N ILE A 26 12.50 4.11 -24.80
CA ILE A 26 11.90 3.24 -23.80
C ILE A 26 12.50 3.50 -22.40
N ALA A 27 11.65 3.55 -21.40
CA ALA A 27 11.99 3.75 -19.99
C ALA A 27 11.47 2.58 -19.14
N ILE A 28 11.73 2.62 -17.84
CA ILE A 28 11.01 1.79 -16.86
C ILE A 28 9.94 2.61 -16.17
N ARG A 29 8.88 1.95 -15.70
CA ARG A 29 7.88 2.53 -14.81
C ARG A 29 7.82 1.73 -13.52
N LEU A 30 7.99 2.42 -12.39
CA LEU A 30 7.95 1.87 -11.04
C LEU A 30 6.61 2.24 -10.39
N PHE A 31 5.91 1.25 -9.88
CA PHE A 31 4.61 1.44 -9.23
C PHE A 31 4.33 0.35 -8.19
N VAL A 32 3.33 0.58 -7.35
CA VAL A 32 2.82 -0.41 -6.40
C VAL A 32 1.43 -0.83 -6.84
N ALA A 33 1.25 -2.12 -7.08
CA ALA A 33 -0.08 -2.70 -7.26
C ALA A 33 -0.72 -2.88 -5.87
N ASP A 34 -2.02 -2.59 -5.77
CA ASP A 34 -2.80 -2.65 -4.52
C ASP A 34 -2.10 -1.96 -3.33
N PRO A 35 -1.65 -0.69 -3.48
CA PRO A 35 -0.87 -0.01 -2.46
C PRO A 35 -1.66 0.13 -1.16
N GLY A 36 -0.96 0.01 -0.01
CA GLY A 36 -1.57 0.10 1.30
C GLY A 36 -2.35 -1.15 1.75
N THR A 37 -2.29 -2.23 1.00
CA THR A 37 -2.96 -3.48 1.35
C THR A 37 -1.95 -4.61 1.66
N PRO A 38 -2.37 -5.69 2.32
CA PRO A 38 -1.51 -6.87 2.52
C PRO A 38 -1.04 -7.53 1.21
N LYS A 39 -1.74 -7.27 0.09
CA LYS A 39 -1.44 -7.78 -1.25
C LYS A 39 -0.55 -6.84 -2.07
N ALA A 40 -0.11 -5.72 -1.47
CA ALA A 40 0.71 -4.75 -2.17
C ALA A 40 1.97 -5.37 -2.74
N GLU A 41 2.18 -5.18 -4.04
CA GLU A 41 3.35 -5.64 -4.77
C GLU A 41 4.02 -4.46 -5.47
N THR A 42 5.34 -4.34 -5.30
CA THR A 42 6.12 -3.34 -6.02
C THR A 42 6.54 -3.90 -7.37
N CYS A 43 6.17 -3.19 -8.43
CA CYS A 43 6.33 -3.62 -9.80
C CYS A 43 7.26 -2.68 -10.58
N ILE A 44 8.05 -3.28 -11.48
CA ILE A 44 8.78 -2.56 -12.54
C ILE A 44 8.25 -3.07 -13.88
N ALA A 45 7.82 -2.16 -14.74
CA ALA A 45 7.35 -2.45 -16.09
C ALA A 45 8.14 -1.64 -17.11
N TYR A 46 8.10 -2.06 -18.38
CA TYR A 46 8.54 -1.22 -19.47
C TYR A 46 7.55 -0.08 -19.67
N CYS A 47 8.07 1.10 -19.99
CA CYS A 47 7.29 2.29 -20.34
C CYS A 47 7.74 2.78 -21.73
N ARG A 48 6.91 2.60 -22.72
CA ARG A 48 7.20 3.09 -24.08
C ARG A 48 6.86 4.57 -24.18
N PRO A 49 7.49 5.29 -25.10
CA PRO A 49 7.11 6.69 -25.38
C PRO A 49 5.60 6.83 -25.60
N GLY A 50 4.96 7.70 -24.81
CA GLY A 50 3.51 7.92 -24.82
C GLY A 50 2.70 7.08 -23.84
N GLU A 51 3.32 6.15 -23.12
CA GLU A 51 2.68 5.37 -22.03
C GLU A 51 2.89 6.01 -20.64
N GLU A 52 3.82 6.99 -20.56
CA GLU A 52 4.06 7.76 -19.34
C GLU A 52 2.85 8.61 -18.95
N GLN A 53 2.58 8.73 -17.67
CA GLN A 53 1.54 9.61 -17.17
C GLN A 53 2.10 11.01 -16.91
N PRO A 54 1.32 12.09 -17.18
CA PRO A 54 1.79 13.46 -17.03
C PRO A 54 2.23 13.85 -15.62
N ASP A 55 1.76 13.12 -14.62
CA ASP A 55 2.04 13.36 -13.20
C ASP A 55 3.03 12.34 -12.60
N ASP A 56 3.56 11.42 -13.39
CA ASP A 56 4.62 10.52 -12.95
C ASP A 56 5.88 11.33 -12.56
N GLN A 57 6.51 10.96 -11.44
CA GLN A 57 7.81 11.53 -11.07
C GLN A 57 8.91 10.90 -11.92
N ILE A 58 9.76 11.73 -12.55
CA ILE A 58 10.87 11.26 -13.37
C ILE A 58 12.13 11.15 -12.51
N LEU A 59 12.76 9.98 -12.53
CA LEU A 59 14.11 9.76 -12.02
C LEU A 59 15.07 9.57 -13.18
N ALA A 60 16.00 10.52 -13.35
CA ALA A 60 17.10 10.40 -14.30
C ALA A 60 18.21 9.56 -13.66
N LEU A 61 18.50 8.41 -14.23
CA LEU A 61 19.50 7.46 -13.78
C LEU A 61 20.62 7.33 -14.81
N ASP A 62 21.69 6.63 -14.47
CA ASP A 62 22.80 6.43 -15.39
C ASP A 62 22.39 5.48 -16.52
N GLY A 63 22.19 6.06 -17.72
CA GLY A 63 21.82 5.33 -18.93
C GLY A 63 20.36 4.91 -19.06
N LEU A 64 19.46 5.32 -18.15
CA LEU A 64 18.02 5.05 -18.27
C LEU A 64 17.17 6.11 -17.57
N LEU A 65 15.89 6.19 -17.96
CA LEU A 65 14.87 6.95 -17.25
C LEU A 65 13.91 6.01 -16.52
N ALA A 66 13.50 6.42 -15.33
CA ALA A 66 12.46 5.74 -14.57
C ALA A 66 11.30 6.71 -14.31
N HIS A 67 10.09 6.31 -14.67
CA HIS A 67 8.84 6.97 -14.30
C HIS A 67 8.32 6.33 -13.04
N VAL A 68 8.03 7.12 -12.02
CA VAL A 68 7.45 6.64 -10.77
C VAL A 68 6.02 7.13 -10.68
N GLU A 69 5.09 6.20 -10.61
CA GLU A 69 3.68 6.52 -10.50
C GLU A 69 3.41 7.40 -9.28
N LYS A 70 2.71 8.52 -9.48
CA LYS A 70 2.47 9.52 -8.43
C LYS A 70 1.76 8.95 -7.19
N ARG A 71 0.71 8.15 -7.38
CA ARG A 71 -0.02 7.55 -6.27
C ARG A 71 0.82 6.54 -5.48
N SER A 72 1.84 5.96 -6.10
CA SER A 72 2.75 5.00 -5.48
C SER A 72 3.89 5.64 -4.69
N LEU A 73 4.13 6.96 -4.84
CA LEU A 73 5.24 7.65 -4.18
C LEU A 73 5.27 7.49 -2.65
N PRO A 74 4.16 7.63 -1.90
CA PRO A 74 4.17 7.45 -0.43
C PRO A 74 4.56 6.02 -0.02
N PHE A 75 4.24 5.04 -0.86
CA PHE A 75 4.49 3.61 -0.63
C PHE A 75 5.89 3.17 -1.09
N LEU A 76 6.56 3.98 -1.91
CA LEU A 76 7.91 3.76 -2.42
C LEU A 76 8.97 4.56 -1.68
N GLU A 77 8.62 5.28 -0.62
CA GLU A 77 9.61 5.95 0.22
C GLU A 77 10.53 4.90 0.85
N ASP A 78 11.85 5.17 0.81
CA ASP A 78 12.91 4.24 1.22
C ASP A 78 12.95 2.93 0.41
N ALA A 79 12.32 2.89 -0.75
CA ALA A 79 12.40 1.73 -1.63
C ALA A 79 13.80 1.59 -2.21
N LYS A 80 14.25 0.34 -2.30
CA LYS A 80 15.55 -0.03 -2.88
C LYS A 80 15.36 -1.10 -3.94
N VAL A 81 15.86 -0.81 -5.14
CA VAL A 81 15.98 -1.76 -6.24
C VAL A 81 17.43 -2.17 -6.35
N ASP A 82 17.72 -3.45 -6.22
CA ASP A 82 19.06 -4.00 -6.24
C ASP A 82 19.15 -5.19 -7.20
N TYR A 83 20.34 -5.42 -7.74
CA TYR A 83 20.64 -6.57 -8.59
C TYR A 83 21.87 -7.29 -8.08
N ALA A 84 21.74 -8.58 -7.86
CA ALA A 84 22.83 -9.46 -7.48
C ALA A 84 22.92 -10.61 -8.46
N GLU A 85 24.13 -10.96 -8.86
CA GLU A 85 24.43 -12.13 -9.71
C GLU A 85 25.10 -13.19 -8.86
N ASP A 86 24.60 -14.42 -8.94
CA ASP A 86 25.16 -15.58 -8.28
C ASP A 86 25.43 -16.71 -9.30
N ARG A 87 25.84 -17.89 -8.81
CA ARG A 87 26.15 -19.05 -9.64
C ARG A 87 24.94 -19.61 -10.40
N MET A 88 23.74 -19.22 -10.02
CA MET A 88 22.47 -19.69 -10.60
C MET A 88 21.84 -18.66 -11.54
N GLY A 89 22.42 -17.46 -11.65
CA GLY A 89 21.96 -16.35 -12.47
C GLY A 89 21.82 -15.05 -11.70
N GLY A 90 21.32 -14.01 -12.37
CA GLY A 90 21.09 -12.71 -11.77
C GLY A 90 19.67 -12.56 -11.24
N GLN A 91 19.53 -11.93 -10.08
CA GLN A 91 18.25 -11.64 -9.46
C GLN A 91 18.09 -10.15 -9.18
N LEU A 92 17.02 -9.57 -9.76
CA LEU A 92 16.56 -8.23 -9.39
C LEU A 92 15.68 -8.33 -8.16
N THR A 93 16.04 -7.58 -7.12
CA THR A 93 15.29 -7.55 -5.86
C THR A 93 14.74 -6.15 -5.63
N ILE A 94 13.46 -6.05 -5.30
CA ILE A 94 12.81 -4.79 -4.94
C ILE A 94 12.40 -4.89 -3.48
N ARG A 95 12.90 -3.98 -2.65
CA ARG A 95 12.50 -3.83 -1.25
C ARG A 95 11.81 -2.48 -1.11
N ALA A 96 10.53 -2.49 -0.81
CA ALA A 96 9.73 -1.31 -0.55
C ALA A 96 9.05 -1.48 0.83
N PRO A 97 9.71 -1.06 1.91
CA PRO A 97 9.24 -1.30 3.28
C PRO A 97 7.87 -0.69 3.55
N ASN A 98 7.53 0.39 2.83
CA ASN A 98 6.29 1.13 2.99
C ASN A 98 5.20 0.72 1.98
N SER A 99 5.43 -0.30 1.13
CA SER A 99 4.48 -0.67 0.07
C SER A 99 3.12 -1.11 0.59
N ARG A 100 3.10 -1.77 1.75
CA ARG A 100 1.87 -2.18 2.43
C ARG A 100 1.32 -1.09 3.33
N MET A 101 2.18 -0.17 3.78
CA MET A 101 1.83 0.95 4.63
C MET A 101 2.81 2.10 4.42
N PRO A 102 2.34 3.28 3.97
CA PRO A 102 3.19 4.44 3.84
C PRO A 102 3.66 4.93 5.22
N ARG A 103 4.78 5.64 5.25
CA ARG A 103 5.15 6.41 6.43
C ARG A 103 4.08 7.48 6.69
N ILE A 104 3.47 7.41 7.85
CA ILE A 104 2.44 8.36 8.27
C ILE A 104 3.11 9.51 9.00
N GLY A 105 2.92 10.71 8.49
CA GLY A 105 3.26 11.98 9.12
C GLY A 105 2.03 12.83 9.39
N ASP A 106 2.23 13.97 10.06
CA ASP A 106 1.13 14.89 10.38
C ASP A 106 0.41 15.40 9.13
N ASP A 107 1.14 15.54 8.00
CA ASP A 107 0.61 16.02 6.71
C ASP A 107 0.05 14.90 5.81
N SER A 108 0.05 13.65 6.28
CA SER A 108 -0.50 12.53 5.50
C SER A 108 -2.02 12.66 5.33
N PRO A 109 -2.58 12.20 4.19
CA PRO A 109 -4.02 12.15 4.00
C PRO A 109 -4.72 11.37 5.13
N LEU A 110 -5.94 11.80 5.47
CA LEU A 110 -6.72 11.16 6.54
C LEU A 110 -6.97 9.67 6.27
N GLU A 111 -7.19 9.31 5.01
CA GLU A 111 -7.34 7.93 4.55
C GLU A 111 -6.12 7.08 4.89
N ASP A 112 -4.90 7.58 4.61
CA ASP A 112 -3.66 6.87 4.89
C ASP A 112 -3.45 6.68 6.40
N LYS A 113 -3.77 7.71 7.20
CA LYS A 113 -3.70 7.64 8.67
C LYS A 113 -4.67 6.59 9.23
N ILE A 114 -5.90 6.55 8.74
CA ILE A 114 -6.89 5.56 9.16
C ILE A 114 -6.43 4.16 8.80
N ASN A 115 -6.05 3.93 7.55
CA ASN A 115 -5.56 2.63 7.08
C ASN A 115 -4.35 2.15 7.88
N TYR A 116 -3.41 3.05 8.19
CA TYR A 116 -2.25 2.74 9.03
C TYR A 116 -2.67 2.21 10.41
N VAL A 117 -3.57 2.88 11.09
CA VAL A 117 -4.06 2.46 12.42
C VAL A 117 -4.83 1.14 12.32
N LEU A 118 -5.69 0.99 11.30
CA LEU A 118 -6.42 -0.26 11.09
C LEU A 118 -5.48 -1.45 10.89
N TYR A 119 -4.45 -1.32 10.06
CA TYR A 119 -3.53 -2.43 9.76
C TYR A 119 -2.55 -2.74 10.89
N ASN A 120 -2.06 -1.73 11.60
CA ASN A 120 -1.02 -1.92 12.61
C ASN A 120 -1.54 -2.20 14.00
N GLU A 121 -2.66 -1.60 14.38
CA GLU A 121 -3.14 -1.63 15.76
C GLU A 121 -4.46 -2.41 15.90
N VAL A 122 -5.36 -2.32 14.91
CA VAL A 122 -6.70 -2.91 14.99
C VAL A 122 -6.74 -4.33 14.44
N ASN A 123 -6.40 -4.50 13.17
CA ASN A 123 -6.53 -5.80 12.48
C ASN A 123 -5.68 -6.93 13.09
N PRO A 124 -4.48 -6.70 13.64
CA PRO A 124 -3.75 -7.77 14.35
C PRO A 124 -4.53 -8.37 15.51
N GLY A 125 -5.28 -7.54 16.25
CA GLY A 125 -6.17 -8.00 17.32
C GLY A 125 -7.38 -8.78 16.80
N LEU A 126 -7.96 -8.35 15.68
CA LEU A 126 -9.11 -9.00 15.06
C LEU A 126 -8.77 -10.33 14.40
N ALA A 127 -7.55 -10.44 13.84
CA ALA A 127 -7.08 -11.64 13.16
C ALA A 127 -7.07 -12.88 14.08
N ALA A 128 -6.88 -12.70 15.40
CA ALA A 128 -6.97 -13.79 16.38
C ALA A 128 -8.36 -14.42 16.42
N HIS A 129 -9.39 -13.69 15.99
CA HIS A 129 -10.79 -14.14 15.89
C HIS A 129 -11.22 -14.35 14.42
N GLY A 130 -10.27 -14.40 13.48
CA GLY A 130 -10.55 -14.54 12.06
C GLY A 130 -11.27 -13.34 11.43
N GLY A 131 -11.28 -12.20 12.15
CA GLY A 131 -11.93 -10.96 11.72
C GLY A 131 -10.95 -9.96 11.11
N GLN A 132 -11.52 -8.98 10.40
CA GLN A 132 -10.80 -7.83 9.87
C GLN A 132 -11.74 -6.64 9.77
N VAL A 133 -11.18 -5.44 9.66
CA VAL A 133 -11.90 -4.21 9.37
C VAL A 133 -11.19 -3.44 8.27
N SER A 134 -11.94 -2.86 7.35
CA SER A 134 -11.46 -2.03 6.26
C SER A 134 -12.16 -0.67 6.25
N LEU A 135 -11.48 0.34 5.73
CA LEU A 135 -12.06 1.63 5.42
C LEU A 135 -12.77 1.55 4.07
N GLU A 136 -14.04 1.93 4.01
CA GLU A 136 -14.82 2.02 2.77
C GLU A 136 -14.78 3.44 2.19
N GLU A 137 -15.05 4.45 3.02
CA GLU A 137 -15.06 5.85 2.62
C GLU A 137 -14.84 6.77 3.82
N ILE A 138 -14.62 8.07 3.55
CA ILE A 138 -14.58 9.12 4.55
C ILE A 138 -15.61 10.17 4.18
N VAL A 139 -16.53 10.47 5.10
CA VAL A 139 -17.57 11.49 4.91
C VAL A 139 -17.52 12.46 6.08
N ASP A 140 -17.27 13.75 5.82
CA ASP A 140 -17.20 14.81 6.86
C ASP A 140 -16.24 14.46 8.02
N ASN A 141 -15.07 13.91 7.72
CA ASN A 141 -14.08 13.39 8.67
C ASN A 141 -14.60 12.22 9.53
N VAL A 142 -15.67 11.55 9.15
CA VAL A 142 -16.16 10.31 9.75
C VAL A 142 -15.66 9.14 8.91
N ALA A 143 -14.96 8.21 9.53
CA ALA A 143 -14.51 6.98 8.88
C ALA A 143 -15.69 6.00 8.76
N VAL A 144 -16.01 5.60 7.55
CA VAL A 144 -17.01 4.56 7.27
C VAL A 144 -16.28 3.24 7.13
N LEU A 145 -16.54 2.32 8.05
CA LEU A 145 -15.84 1.06 8.16
C LEU A 145 -16.74 -0.13 7.82
N GLN A 146 -16.12 -1.15 7.25
CA GLN A 146 -16.74 -2.45 7.01
C GLN A 146 -15.98 -3.55 7.78
N PHE A 147 -16.69 -4.31 8.59
CA PHE A 147 -16.16 -5.47 9.29
C PHE A 147 -16.41 -6.74 8.47
N GLY A 148 -15.39 -7.62 8.41
CA GLY A 148 -15.44 -8.86 7.66
C GLY A 148 -14.91 -10.06 8.44
N GLY A 149 -15.05 -11.24 7.86
CA GLY A 149 -14.62 -12.49 8.47
C GLY A 149 -15.38 -12.83 9.72
N GLY A 150 -14.67 -13.28 10.76
CA GLY A 150 -15.26 -13.66 12.05
C GLY A 150 -15.98 -12.54 12.82
N CYS A 151 -15.78 -11.28 12.43
CA CYS A 151 -16.46 -10.13 13.00
C CYS A 151 -17.86 -9.88 12.41
N GLN A 152 -18.15 -10.44 11.24
CA GLN A 152 -19.44 -10.31 10.60
C GLN A 152 -20.46 -11.23 11.27
N GLY A 153 -21.59 -10.70 11.74
CA GLY A 153 -22.67 -11.47 12.35
C GLY A 153 -22.41 -12.01 13.75
N CYS A 154 -21.30 -11.62 14.42
CA CYS A 154 -21.02 -12.02 15.79
C CYS A 154 -21.66 -11.04 16.78
N GLY A 155 -22.80 -11.39 17.37
CA GLY A 155 -23.60 -10.50 18.23
C GLY A 155 -22.92 -10.01 19.53
N MET A 156 -21.83 -10.66 19.98
CA MET A 156 -21.04 -10.19 21.14
C MET A 156 -19.96 -9.18 20.74
N VAL A 157 -19.63 -9.10 19.47
CA VAL A 157 -18.56 -8.26 18.92
C VAL A 157 -19.06 -6.84 18.62
N ASP A 158 -20.37 -6.68 18.50
CA ASP A 158 -20.98 -5.49 17.87
C ASP A 158 -20.74 -4.18 18.64
N VAL A 159 -20.79 -4.17 19.96
CA VAL A 159 -20.64 -2.94 20.76
C VAL A 159 -19.21 -2.76 21.24
N THR A 160 -18.62 -3.74 21.89
CA THR A 160 -17.29 -3.61 22.53
C THR A 160 -16.17 -3.47 21.50
N LEU A 161 -16.29 -4.17 20.36
CA LEU A 161 -15.29 -4.09 19.30
C LEU A 161 -15.37 -2.76 18.55
N LYS A 162 -16.59 -2.31 18.20
CA LYS A 162 -16.81 -1.01 17.57
C LYS A 162 -16.29 0.12 18.45
N GLU A 163 -16.63 0.12 19.75
CA GLU A 163 -16.11 1.11 20.70
C GLU A 163 -14.60 1.05 20.83
N GLY A 164 -14.00 -0.14 20.78
CA GLY A 164 -12.55 -0.34 20.80
C GLY A 164 -11.86 0.21 19.57
N VAL A 165 -12.41 -0.06 18.38
CA VAL A 165 -11.89 0.44 17.10
C VAL A 165 -12.04 1.96 17.02
N GLU A 166 -13.23 2.50 17.33
CA GLU A 166 -13.50 3.94 17.36
C GLU A 166 -12.54 4.66 18.31
N LYS A 167 -12.42 4.18 19.53
CA LYS A 167 -11.53 4.75 20.55
C LYS A 167 -10.07 4.74 20.08
N THR A 168 -9.62 3.66 19.47
CA THR A 168 -8.26 3.56 18.94
C THR A 168 -8.03 4.56 17.83
N LEU A 169 -8.92 4.63 16.84
CA LEU A 169 -8.83 5.57 15.72
C LEU A 169 -8.85 7.02 16.20
N MET A 170 -9.82 7.40 17.03
CA MET A 170 -9.94 8.78 17.52
C MET A 170 -8.78 9.19 18.43
N SER A 171 -8.17 8.26 19.17
CA SER A 171 -7.00 8.56 20.00
C SER A 171 -5.72 8.80 19.19
N ARG A 172 -5.60 8.16 18.02
CA ARG A 172 -4.46 8.25 17.12
C ARG A 172 -4.59 9.36 16.08
N ILE A 173 -5.82 9.71 15.72
CA ILE A 173 -6.14 10.64 14.64
C ILE A 173 -7.08 11.72 15.20
N PRO A 174 -6.54 12.81 15.78
CA PRO A 174 -7.34 13.85 16.43
C PRO A 174 -8.30 14.60 15.48
N GLU A 175 -8.02 14.59 14.18
CA GLU A 175 -8.84 15.21 13.14
C GLU A 175 -10.06 14.35 12.73
N LEU A 176 -10.14 13.10 13.18
CA LEU A 176 -11.27 12.23 12.91
C LEU A 176 -12.47 12.67 13.78
N ALA A 177 -13.62 12.89 13.14
CA ALA A 177 -14.84 13.31 13.83
C ALA A 177 -15.63 12.15 14.45
N GLY A 178 -15.43 10.92 13.93
CA GLY A 178 -16.11 9.72 14.40
C GLY A 178 -15.92 8.53 13.48
N VAL A 179 -16.59 7.43 13.83
CA VAL A 179 -16.56 6.17 13.08
C VAL A 179 -17.98 5.68 12.86
N ARG A 180 -18.29 5.21 11.65
CA ARG A 180 -19.57 4.62 11.27
C ARG A 180 -19.33 3.23 10.67
N ASP A 181 -20.11 2.27 11.08
CA ASP A 181 -20.11 0.92 10.55
C ASP A 181 -21.23 0.75 9.52
N VAL A 182 -20.89 0.17 8.38
CA VAL A 182 -21.82 -0.15 7.29
C VAL A 182 -21.89 -1.65 7.01
N THR A 183 -21.36 -2.46 7.91
CA THR A 183 -21.35 -3.91 7.76
C THR A 183 -22.78 -4.48 7.80
N ASP A 184 -23.09 -5.39 6.89
CA ASP A 184 -24.29 -6.20 6.98
C ASP A 184 -24.09 -7.33 8.01
N HIS A 185 -24.53 -7.10 9.23
CA HIS A 185 -24.45 -8.06 10.34
C HIS A 185 -25.50 -9.18 10.30
N SER A 186 -26.38 -9.19 9.30
CA SER A 186 -27.36 -10.27 9.13
C SER A 186 -26.75 -11.54 8.55
N ASP A 187 -25.62 -11.43 7.86
CA ASP A 187 -24.86 -12.58 7.35
C ASP A 187 -23.97 -13.18 8.45
N THR A 188 -24.41 -14.30 8.98
CA THR A 188 -23.69 -15.07 10.03
C THR A 188 -22.89 -16.24 9.51
N SER A 189 -22.71 -16.36 8.18
CA SER A 189 -22.04 -17.52 7.56
C SER A 189 -20.57 -17.68 8.00
N HIS A 190 -19.91 -16.59 8.34
CA HIS A 190 -18.52 -16.52 8.76
C HIS A 190 -18.32 -16.17 10.24
N ALA A 191 -19.41 -16.08 11.04
CA ALA A 191 -19.33 -15.71 12.46
C ALA A 191 -18.46 -16.68 13.28
N PHE A 192 -17.54 -16.14 14.08
CA PHE A 192 -16.64 -16.93 14.93
C PHE A 192 -17.41 -17.69 16.05
N TYR A 193 -18.44 -17.06 16.59
CA TYR A 193 -19.39 -17.70 17.50
C TYR A 193 -20.79 -17.72 16.86
N LYS A 194 -21.39 -18.92 16.79
CA LYS A 194 -22.78 -19.15 16.36
C LYS A 194 -23.70 -19.23 17.56
#